data_7604717f7b062a3365e6db7571db00e6
#
_entry.id   7604717f7b062a3365e6db7571db00e6
#
_cell.length_a   1.000
_cell.length_b   1.000
_cell.length_c   1.000
_cell.angle_alpha   90.00
_cell.angle_beta   90.00
_cell.angle_gamma   90.00
#
_symmetry.space_group_name_H-M   'P 1'
#
loop_
_entity.id
_entity.type
_entity.pdbx_description
1 polymer ?
#
loop_
_entity_poly.entity_id
_entity_poly.type
_entity_poly.pdbx_seq_one_letter_code
_entity_poly.pdbx_strand_id
1 'polypeptide(L)'
;MPPDRNLAPPSLLLLALEGRAWLELAALVPSLPLLAGTPRGDGHPVLVIPGYLAGDRSTRALRAFLRHRDYHAHAWRLGLNLGPSPRIVSRLGERLRELRARHGRTVSLVGWSLGGLYARELARRRPEDVRQVITLASPFRDPSASNVALLLGQRRRAGAGDLAAQLREPLPVPTTSILSRSDGIVSWRSCLEEEGPRRENVVVESSHCGMGHHAAALAVIADRLAQPEGTWRHFTSWGIGPWRAERLATR
;
A
#
# COMPACT_ATOMS: atom_id res chain seq x y z
N MET A 1 11.01 7.66 -18.96
CA MET A 1 12.10 6.90 -18.33
C MET A 1 12.13 5.51 -18.97
N PRO A 2 13.24 5.02 -19.55
CA PRO A 2 13.28 3.69 -20.15
C PRO A 2 12.90 2.65 -19.10
N PRO A 3 12.29 1.52 -19.48
CA PRO A 3 11.94 0.46 -18.53
C PRO A 3 13.24 -0.05 -17.89
N ASP A 4 13.35 0.10 -16.56
CA ASP A 4 14.43 -0.53 -15.79
C ASP A 4 14.33 -2.05 -15.99
N ARG A 5 15.03 -2.53 -17.01
CA ARG A 5 15.17 -3.96 -17.27
C ARG A 5 16.13 -4.49 -16.21
N ASN A 6 15.62 -5.22 -15.23
CA ASN A 6 16.29 -5.90 -14.12
C ASN A 6 16.47 -5.08 -12.84
N LEU A 7 15.35 -4.77 -12.17
CA LEU A 7 15.43 -4.39 -10.75
C LEU A 7 15.88 -5.62 -9.94
N ALA A 8 16.98 -5.48 -9.20
CA ALA A 8 17.44 -6.53 -8.30
C ALA A 8 16.57 -6.55 -7.01
N PRO A 9 16.36 -7.73 -6.40
CA PRO A 9 15.83 -7.84 -5.04
C PRO A 9 16.71 -7.08 -4.05
N PRO A 10 16.18 -6.70 -2.87
CA PRO A 10 16.97 -6.13 -1.78
C PRO A 10 18.08 -7.06 -1.33
N SER A 11 19.13 -6.50 -0.71
CA SER A 11 20.25 -7.28 -0.20
C SER A 11 19.81 -8.24 0.92
N LEU A 12 20.57 -9.34 1.11
CA LEU A 12 20.32 -10.30 2.19
C LEU A 12 20.44 -9.66 3.58
N LEU A 13 21.27 -8.62 3.72
CA LEU A 13 21.35 -7.85 4.96
C LEU A 13 20.02 -7.16 5.28
N LEU A 14 19.40 -6.50 4.31
CA LEU A 14 18.08 -5.89 4.50
C LEU A 14 17.00 -6.94 4.79
N LEU A 15 17.07 -8.10 4.14
CA LEU A 15 16.19 -9.22 4.43
C LEU A 15 16.34 -9.71 5.88
N ALA A 16 17.56 -9.86 6.38
CA ALA A 16 17.80 -10.21 7.78
C ALA A 16 17.27 -9.15 8.76
N LEU A 17 17.30 -7.88 8.36
CA LEU A 17 16.79 -6.77 9.16
C LEU A 17 15.25 -6.68 9.16
N GLU A 18 14.52 -7.50 8.42
CA GLU A 18 13.04 -7.53 8.48
C GLU A 18 12.52 -7.92 9.88
N GLY A 19 13.33 -8.63 10.68
CA GLY A 19 13.00 -8.92 12.09
C GLY A 19 12.73 -7.69 12.95
N ARG A 20 13.20 -6.49 12.53
CA ARG A 20 12.90 -5.22 13.22
C ARG A 20 11.41 -4.82 13.18
N ALA A 21 10.61 -5.47 12.36
CA ALA A 21 9.16 -5.27 12.34
C ALA A 21 8.51 -5.42 13.72
N TRP A 22 9.05 -6.29 14.58
CA TRP A 22 8.59 -6.44 15.96
C TRP A 22 8.91 -5.21 16.82
N LEU A 23 10.08 -4.58 16.60
CA LEU A 23 10.45 -3.33 17.27
C LEU A 23 9.57 -2.17 16.78
N GLU A 24 9.29 -2.13 15.48
CA GLU A 24 8.38 -1.15 14.87
C GLU A 24 6.95 -1.30 15.44
N LEU A 25 6.49 -2.54 15.65
CA LEU A 25 5.21 -2.80 16.30
C LEU A 25 5.20 -2.33 17.76
N ALA A 26 6.27 -2.60 18.51
CA ALA A 26 6.40 -2.12 19.89
C ALA A 26 6.48 -0.58 19.95
N ALA A 27 7.16 0.04 18.98
CA ALA A 27 7.28 1.49 18.87
C ALA A 27 5.96 2.20 18.50
N LEU A 28 4.95 1.46 18.05
CA LEU A 28 3.63 2.04 17.77
C LEU A 28 3.00 2.64 19.04
N VAL A 29 3.13 1.98 20.18
CA VAL A 29 2.54 2.44 21.46
C VAL A 29 3.08 3.82 21.86
N PRO A 30 4.40 4.04 21.98
CA PRO A 30 4.94 5.37 22.31
C PRO A 30 4.71 6.42 21.21
N SER A 31 4.40 6.02 19.98
CA SER A 31 4.08 6.94 18.89
C SER A 31 2.60 7.40 18.86
N LEU A 32 1.72 6.80 19.66
CA LEU A 32 0.31 7.16 19.69
C LEU A 32 0.02 8.65 19.95
N PRO A 33 0.76 9.36 20.84
CA PRO A 33 0.56 10.80 21.03
C PRO A 33 0.84 11.61 19.75
N LEU A 34 1.87 11.24 18.99
CA LEU A 34 2.16 11.87 17.69
C LEU A 34 1.06 11.59 16.67
N LEU A 35 0.60 10.36 16.62
CA LEU A 35 -0.49 9.92 15.74
C LEU A 35 -1.83 10.55 16.13
N ALA A 36 -2.03 10.94 17.38
CA ALA A 36 -3.24 11.65 17.80
C ALA A 36 -3.40 13.01 17.11
N GLY A 37 -2.30 13.64 16.68
CA GLY A 37 -2.30 14.89 15.89
C GLY A 37 -2.58 14.70 14.39
N THR A 38 -2.72 13.48 13.89
CA THR A 38 -3.03 13.25 12.47
C THR A 38 -4.50 13.61 12.14
N PRO A 39 -4.81 13.98 10.89
CA PRO A 39 -6.16 14.34 10.52
C PRO A 39 -7.18 13.23 10.81
N ARG A 40 -8.40 13.64 11.14
CA ARG A 40 -9.54 12.72 11.32
C ARG A 40 -10.28 12.55 10.00
N GLY A 41 -10.93 11.42 9.85
CA GLY A 41 -11.70 11.07 8.66
C GLY A 41 -13.11 11.65 8.65
N ASP A 42 -13.74 11.51 7.52
CA ASP A 42 -15.11 11.90 7.23
C ASP A 42 -16.11 10.71 7.25
N GLY A 43 -15.68 9.58 7.82
CA GLY A 43 -16.50 8.36 7.91
C GLY A 43 -16.57 7.53 6.62
N HIS A 44 -15.81 7.84 5.56
CA HIS A 44 -15.88 7.03 4.35
C HIS A 44 -15.27 5.62 4.54
N PRO A 45 -15.74 4.63 3.76
CA PRO A 45 -15.24 3.26 3.87
C PRO A 45 -13.83 3.12 3.30
N VAL A 46 -13.00 2.35 4.03
CA VAL A 46 -11.64 1.99 3.63
C VAL A 46 -11.51 0.48 3.60
N LEU A 47 -11.19 -0.10 2.45
CA LEU A 47 -10.89 -1.52 2.31
C LEU A 47 -9.37 -1.74 2.42
N VAL A 48 -8.95 -2.52 3.42
CA VAL A 48 -7.53 -2.85 3.64
C VAL A 48 -7.25 -4.27 3.15
N ILE A 49 -6.30 -4.39 2.21
CA ILE A 49 -5.98 -5.63 1.52
C ILE A 49 -4.57 -6.11 1.94
N PRO A 50 -4.44 -7.32 2.51
CA PRO A 50 -3.17 -7.84 3.03
C PRO A 50 -2.22 -8.30 1.93
N GLY A 51 -0.93 -8.41 2.27
CA GLY A 51 0.13 -8.96 1.42
C GLY A 51 0.06 -10.48 1.23
N TYR A 52 1.05 -11.02 0.53
CA TYR A 52 1.23 -12.46 0.31
C TYR A 52 1.43 -13.20 1.64
N LEU A 53 0.87 -14.40 1.77
CA LEU A 53 0.85 -15.22 2.99
C LEU A 53 0.31 -14.50 4.24
N ALA A 54 -0.38 -13.39 4.06
CA ALA A 54 -0.99 -12.62 5.12
C ALA A 54 -2.53 -12.65 5.03
N GLY A 55 -3.20 -12.37 6.11
CA GLY A 55 -4.65 -12.30 6.20
C GLY A 55 -5.08 -11.10 7.05
N ASP A 56 -6.35 -11.07 7.46
CA ASP A 56 -6.92 -9.95 8.20
C ASP A 56 -6.20 -9.62 9.51
N ARG A 57 -5.48 -10.59 10.11
CA ARG A 57 -4.72 -10.35 11.34
C ARG A 57 -3.54 -9.41 11.11
N SER A 58 -2.85 -9.52 9.98
CA SER A 58 -1.68 -8.68 9.65
C SER A 58 -2.04 -7.19 9.52
N THR A 59 -3.28 -6.89 9.10
CA THR A 59 -3.76 -5.51 8.90
C THR A 59 -4.55 -4.97 10.10
N ARG A 60 -4.55 -5.71 11.25
CA ARG A 60 -5.39 -5.35 12.41
C ARG A 60 -4.98 -4.01 13.02
N ALA A 61 -3.68 -3.76 13.18
CA ALA A 61 -3.17 -2.51 13.74
C ALA A 61 -3.56 -1.31 12.87
N LEU A 62 -3.33 -1.40 11.56
CA LEU A 62 -3.74 -0.38 10.59
C LEU A 62 -5.24 -0.11 10.64
N ARG A 63 -6.07 -1.17 10.59
CA ARG A 63 -7.53 -0.99 10.63
C ARG A 63 -8.03 -0.43 11.97
N ALA A 64 -7.39 -0.80 13.09
CA ALA A 64 -7.70 -0.23 14.40
C ALA A 64 -7.39 1.27 14.45
N PHE A 65 -6.20 1.66 13.96
CA PHE A 65 -5.82 3.06 13.83
C PHE A 65 -6.82 3.84 12.97
N LEU A 66 -7.17 3.35 11.78
CA LEU A 66 -8.11 4.02 10.90
C LEU A 66 -9.50 4.21 11.54
N ARG A 67 -10.01 3.21 12.29
CA ARG A 67 -11.26 3.35 13.02
C ARG A 67 -11.17 4.40 14.11
N HIS A 68 -10.02 4.48 14.80
CA HIS A 68 -9.76 5.54 15.79
C HIS A 68 -9.67 6.93 15.13
N ARG A 69 -9.37 6.98 13.84
CA ARG A 69 -9.40 8.21 13.02
C ARG A 69 -10.73 8.42 12.28
N ASP A 70 -11.83 7.80 12.74
CA ASP A 70 -13.20 7.96 12.23
C ASP A 70 -13.45 7.41 10.83
N TYR A 71 -12.64 6.45 10.35
CA TYR A 71 -12.92 5.75 9.09
C TYR A 71 -13.68 4.44 9.32
N HIS A 72 -14.55 4.05 8.40
CA HIS A 72 -15.09 2.70 8.35
C HIS A 72 -14.09 1.73 7.71
N ALA A 73 -13.07 1.31 8.49
CA ALA A 73 -12.01 0.42 7.99
C ALA A 73 -12.45 -1.05 7.99
N HIS A 74 -12.46 -1.64 6.80
CA HIS A 74 -12.90 -3.00 6.51
C HIS A 74 -11.74 -3.93 6.20
N ALA A 75 -11.88 -5.17 6.64
CA ALA A 75 -11.02 -6.28 6.27
C ALA A 75 -11.39 -6.84 4.88
N TRP A 76 -10.44 -7.49 4.21
CA TRP A 76 -10.69 -8.09 2.91
C TRP A 76 -11.59 -9.34 2.97
N ARG A 77 -11.56 -10.11 4.08
CA ARG A 77 -12.41 -11.26 4.38
C ARG A 77 -12.29 -12.44 3.41
N LEU A 78 -11.12 -12.63 2.81
CA LEU A 78 -10.87 -13.73 1.88
C LEU A 78 -9.88 -14.78 2.44
N GLY A 79 -9.62 -14.75 3.76
CA GLY A 79 -8.71 -15.69 4.42
C GLY A 79 -7.25 -15.32 4.22
N LEU A 80 -6.41 -16.32 3.95
CA LEU A 80 -4.98 -16.14 3.68
C LEU A 80 -4.76 -15.79 2.21
N ASN A 81 -3.95 -14.78 1.95
CA ASN A 81 -3.60 -14.38 0.59
C ASN A 81 -2.50 -15.30 0.03
N LEU A 82 -2.88 -16.30 -0.72
CA LEU A 82 -1.98 -17.30 -1.31
C LEU A 82 -1.46 -16.92 -2.71
N GLY A 83 -1.72 -15.70 -3.15
CA GLY A 83 -1.26 -15.21 -4.44
C GLY A 83 -2.38 -14.89 -5.42
N PRO A 84 -2.03 -14.37 -6.61
CA PRO A 84 -3.01 -13.90 -7.56
C PRO A 84 -3.82 -15.05 -8.16
N SER A 85 -5.15 -14.85 -8.19
CA SER A 85 -6.06 -15.73 -8.92
C SER A 85 -7.27 -14.92 -9.44
N PRO A 86 -7.86 -15.31 -10.57
CA PRO A 86 -9.07 -14.67 -11.10
C PRO A 86 -10.22 -14.66 -10.08
N ARG A 87 -10.33 -15.71 -9.28
CA ARG A 87 -11.35 -15.82 -8.22
C ARG A 87 -11.18 -14.78 -7.13
N ILE A 88 -9.94 -14.46 -6.72
CA ILE A 88 -9.67 -13.42 -5.72
C ILE A 88 -10.09 -12.05 -6.25
N VAL A 89 -9.72 -11.73 -7.49
CA VAL A 89 -10.08 -10.45 -8.12
C VAL A 89 -11.59 -10.27 -8.22
N SER A 90 -12.33 -11.33 -8.62
CA SER A 90 -13.80 -11.32 -8.67
C SER A 90 -14.41 -11.05 -7.29
N ARG A 91 -13.98 -11.82 -6.27
CA ARG A 91 -14.50 -11.66 -4.90
C ARG A 91 -14.15 -10.31 -4.28
N LEU A 92 -13.00 -9.75 -4.60
CA LEU A 92 -12.65 -8.39 -4.18
C LEU A 92 -13.54 -7.34 -4.88
N GLY A 93 -13.87 -7.54 -6.16
CA GLY A 93 -14.83 -6.70 -6.87
C GLY A 93 -16.24 -6.76 -6.26
N GLU A 94 -16.69 -7.95 -5.84
CA GLU A 94 -17.95 -8.13 -5.09
C GLU A 94 -17.89 -7.40 -3.74
N ARG A 95 -16.79 -7.56 -3.03
CA ARG A 95 -16.57 -6.90 -1.74
C ARG A 95 -16.56 -5.37 -1.87
N LEU A 96 -15.94 -4.83 -2.90
CA LEU A 96 -15.93 -3.39 -3.19
C LEU A 96 -17.36 -2.87 -3.42
N ARG A 97 -18.16 -3.57 -4.25
CA ARG A 97 -19.56 -3.21 -4.51
C ARG A 97 -20.42 -3.28 -3.25
N GLU A 98 -20.24 -4.32 -2.43
CA GLU A 98 -20.92 -4.45 -1.14
C GLU A 98 -20.65 -3.24 -0.23
N LEU A 99 -19.38 -2.82 -0.12
CA LEU A 99 -19.00 -1.68 0.70
C LEU A 99 -19.54 -0.37 0.12
N ARG A 100 -19.47 -0.20 -1.20
CA ARG A 100 -20.02 0.96 -1.90
C ARG A 100 -21.52 1.10 -1.64
N ALA A 101 -22.27 0.00 -1.78
CA ALA A 101 -23.71 -0.02 -1.54
C ALA A 101 -24.07 0.24 -0.07
N ARG A 102 -23.32 -0.39 0.87
CA ARG A 102 -23.56 -0.24 2.32
C ARG A 102 -23.38 1.18 2.81
N HIS A 103 -22.36 1.89 2.31
CA HIS A 103 -22.00 3.22 2.80
C HIS A 103 -22.52 4.36 1.91
N GLY A 104 -23.06 4.06 0.72
CA GLY A 104 -23.49 5.07 -0.23
C GLY A 104 -22.37 5.98 -0.76
N ARG A 105 -21.10 5.59 -0.57
CA ARG A 105 -19.89 6.40 -0.83
C ARG A 105 -18.83 5.58 -1.51
N THR A 106 -17.95 6.24 -2.28
CA THR A 106 -16.74 5.64 -2.85
C THR A 106 -15.81 5.10 -1.76
N VAL A 107 -15.10 4.02 -2.08
CA VAL A 107 -14.25 3.28 -1.14
C VAL A 107 -12.79 3.63 -1.38
N SER A 108 -12.06 4.03 -0.33
CA SER A 108 -10.59 4.11 -0.41
C SER A 108 -9.98 2.72 -0.27
N LEU A 109 -8.99 2.41 -1.09
CA LEU A 109 -8.27 1.14 -1.06
C LEU A 109 -6.89 1.34 -0.46
N VAL A 110 -6.55 0.55 0.57
CA VAL A 110 -5.19 0.49 1.13
C VAL A 110 -4.67 -0.92 0.93
N GLY A 111 -3.68 -1.09 0.06
CA GLY A 111 -3.12 -2.38 -0.27
C GLY A 111 -1.67 -2.53 0.15
N TRP A 112 -1.36 -3.58 0.92
CA TRP A 112 -0.01 -3.86 1.40
C TRP A 112 0.65 -4.93 0.53
N SER A 113 1.86 -4.64 0.00
CA SER A 113 2.63 -5.58 -0.82
C SER A 113 1.78 -6.10 -2.00
N LEU A 114 1.56 -7.40 -2.13
CA LEU A 114 0.66 -7.98 -3.13
C LEU A 114 -0.77 -7.40 -3.07
N GLY A 115 -1.24 -7.00 -1.90
CA GLY A 115 -2.53 -6.35 -1.73
C GLY A 115 -2.66 -5.03 -2.50
N GLY A 116 -1.54 -4.32 -2.69
CA GLY A 116 -1.54 -3.10 -3.51
C GLY A 116 -1.72 -3.36 -5.00
N LEU A 117 -1.26 -4.51 -5.50
CA LEU A 117 -1.50 -4.92 -6.88
C LEU A 117 -3.01 -5.16 -7.10
N TYR A 118 -3.68 -5.82 -6.13
CA TYR A 118 -5.13 -5.99 -6.18
C TYR A 118 -5.89 -4.66 -6.09
N ALA A 119 -5.44 -3.74 -5.21
CA ALA A 119 -6.04 -2.42 -5.10
C ALA A 119 -5.96 -1.65 -6.42
N ARG A 120 -4.82 -1.70 -7.10
CA ARG A 120 -4.63 -1.10 -8.42
C ARG A 120 -5.54 -1.72 -9.47
N GLU A 121 -5.63 -3.05 -9.49
CA GLU A 121 -6.49 -3.77 -10.43
C GLU A 121 -7.97 -3.45 -10.23
N LEU A 122 -8.43 -3.36 -8.98
CA LEU A 122 -9.80 -2.94 -8.66
C LEU A 122 -10.08 -1.53 -9.16
N ALA A 123 -9.16 -0.59 -8.93
CA ALA A 123 -9.32 0.80 -9.33
C ALA A 123 -9.34 0.98 -10.85
N ARG A 124 -8.66 0.10 -11.63
CA ARG A 124 -8.77 0.08 -13.09
C ARG A 124 -10.12 -0.43 -13.57
N ARG A 125 -10.57 -1.53 -12.97
CA ARG A 125 -11.83 -2.17 -13.39
C ARG A 125 -13.06 -1.41 -12.97
N ARG A 126 -12.99 -0.68 -11.86
CA ARG A 126 -14.13 -0.03 -11.22
C ARG A 126 -13.76 1.34 -10.63
N PRO A 127 -13.26 2.27 -11.45
CA PRO A 127 -12.85 3.58 -10.95
C PRO A 127 -14.00 4.37 -10.31
N GLU A 128 -15.23 4.12 -10.74
CA GLU A 128 -16.43 4.76 -10.22
C GLU A 128 -16.77 4.37 -8.77
N ASP A 129 -16.27 3.23 -8.30
CA ASP A 129 -16.47 2.75 -6.92
C ASP A 129 -15.31 3.13 -5.99
N VAL A 130 -14.17 3.59 -6.56
CA VAL A 130 -12.93 3.83 -5.81
C VAL A 130 -12.65 5.32 -5.66
N ARG A 131 -12.49 5.77 -4.40
CA ARG A 131 -12.11 7.15 -4.07
C ARG A 131 -10.65 7.44 -4.35
N GLN A 132 -9.75 6.57 -3.88
CA GLN A 132 -8.31 6.65 -4.06
C GLN A 132 -7.65 5.30 -3.74
N VAL A 133 -6.39 5.15 -4.17
CA VAL A 133 -5.55 3.99 -3.87
C VAL A 133 -4.31 4.42 -3.10
N ILE A 134 -4.03 3.76 -1.98
CA ILE A 134 -2.77 3.88 -1.24
C ILE A 134 -2.10 2.51 -1.25
N THR A 135 -0.89 2.43 -1.77
CA THR A 135 -0.10 1.20 -1.77
C THR A 135 1.01 1.27 -0.74
N LEU A 136 1.23 0.18 -0.01
CA LEU A 136 2.27 0.03 1.00
C LEU A 136 3.29 -0.99 0.51
N ALA A 137 4.50 -0.56 0.17
CA ALA A 137 5.58 -1.43 -0.30
C ALA A 137 5.14 -2.43 -1.38
N SER A 138 4.43 -1.97 -2.41
CA SER A 138 3.82 -2.82 -3.43
C SER A 138 4.60 -2.78 -4.74
N PRO A 139 5.13 -3.92 -5.23
CA PRO A 139 6.04 -3.97 -6.37
C PRO A 139 5.29 -4.00 -7.72
N PHE A 140 4.44 -3.00 -8.00
CA PHE A 140 3.63 -3.00 -9.24
C PHE A 140 4.43 -2.70 -10.50
N ARG A 141 5.64 -2.13 -10.41
CA ARG A 141 6.52 -1.96 -11.57
C ARG A 141 7.22 -3.25 -11.99
N ASP A 142 7.66 -4.03 -11.01
CA ASP A 142 8.30 -5.32 -11.23
C ASP A 142 8.06 -6.25 -10.02
N PRO A 143 7.00 -7.06 -10.03
CA PRO A 143 6.74 -8.02 -8.96
C PRO A 143 7.84 -9.06 -8.76
N SER A 144 8.71 -9.28 -9.76
CA SER A 144 9.84 -10.20 -9.66
C SER A 144 11.04 -9.64 -8.87
N ALA A 145 11.08 -8.31 -8.66
CA ALA A 145 12.12 -7.63 -7.88
C ALA A 145 11.89 -7.78 -6.37
N SER A 146 11.69 -9.02 -5.90
CA SER A 146 11.46 -9.32 -4.50
C SER A 146 12.18 -10.60 -4.07
N ASN A 147 12.61 -10.64 -2.81
CA ASN A 147 13.20 -11.84 -2.21
C ASN A 147 12.19 -13.01 -2.12
N VAL A 148 10.88 -12.72 -2.03
CA VAL A 148 9.83 -13.75 -2.07
C VAL A 148 9.75 -14.40 -3.45
N ALA A 149 9.80 -13.63 -4.52
CA ALA A 149 9.83 -14.18 -5.88
C ALA A 149 11.08 -15.03 -6.13
N LEU A 150 12.23 -14.60 -5.59
CA LEU A 150 13.47 -15.35 -5.63
C LEU A 150 13.37 -16.70 -4.89
N LEU A 151 12.87 -16.69 -3.65
CA LEU A 151 12.73 -17.89 -2.81
C LEU A 151 11.73 -18.90 -3.40
N LEU A 152 10.68 -18.43 -4.07
CA LEU A 152 9.68 -19.30 -4.70
C LEU A 152 10.10 -19.77 -6.10
N GLY A 153 11.30 -19.43 -6.56
CA GLY A 153 11.78 -19.80 -7.90
C GLY A 153 10.94 -19.21 -9.04
N GLN A 154 10.18 -18.16 -8.75
CA GLN A 154 9.35 -17.48 -9.75
C GLN A 154 10.23 -16.59 -10.64
N ARG A 155 11.02 -17.25 -11.50
CA ARG A 155 11.68 -16.56 -12.61
C ARG A 155 10.58 -16.02 -13.54
N ARG A 156 10.85 -14.89 -14.17
CA ARG A 156 9.99 -14.26 -15.18
C ARG A 156 9.33 -15.31 -16.08
N ARG A 157 8.03 -15.53 -15.91
CA ARG A 157 7.26 -16.33 -16.86
C ARG A 157 7.11 -15.54 -18.16
N ALA A 158 7.28 -16.21 -19.28
CA ALA A 158 6.90 -15.68 -20.58
C ALA A 158 5.42 -15.26 -20.50
N GLY A 159 5.08 -14.03 -20.87
CA GLY A 159 3.74 -13.42 -20.70
C GLY A 159 3.59 -12.49 -19.47
N ALA A 160 4.55 -12.46 -18.54
CA ALA A 160 4.53 -11.50 -17.44
C ALA A 160 4.72 -10.03 -17.88
N GLY A 161 5.18 -9.82 -19.13
CA GLY A 161 5.40 -8.49 -19.69
C GLY A 161 4.13 -7.66 -19.81
N ASP A 162 3.06 -8.24 -20.31
CA ASP A 162 1.79 -7.52 -20.52
C ASP A 162 1.11 -7.17 -19.18
N LEU A 163 1.11 -8.10 -18.23
CA LEU A 163 0.57 -7.83 -16.90
C LEU A 163 1.41 -6.77 -16.16
N ALA A 164 2.74 -6.84 -16.25
CA ALA A 164 3.62 -5.85 -15.66
C ALA A 164 3.45 -4.47 -16.33
N ALA A 165 3.21 -4.41 -17.63
CA ALA A 165 2.88 -3.18 -18.35
C ALA A 165 1.56 -2.59 -17.83
N GLN A 166 0.50 -3.39 -17.76
CA GLN A 166 -0.79 -2.97 -17.22
C GLN A 166 -0.70 -2.48 -15.76
N LEU A 167 0.09 -3.16 -14.92
CA LEU A 167 0.27 -2.76 -13.52
C LEU A 167 0.98 -1.41 -13.37
N ARG A 168 1.82 -1.02 -14.33
CA ARG A 168 2.53 0.28 -14.37
C ARG A 168 1.65 1.43 -14.81
N GLU A 169 0.63 1.15 -15.60
CA GLU A 169 -0.24 2.21 -16.11
C GLU A 169 -0.80 3.07 -14.98
N PRO A 170 -0.82 4.39 -15.18
CA PRO A 170 -1.44 5.31 -14.24
C PRO A 170 -2.89 4.94 -13.94
N LEU A 171 -3.28 5.11 -12.69
CA LEU A 171 -4.67 4.88 -12.31
C LEU A 171 -5.54 6.11 -12.61
N PRO A 172 -6.83 5.91 -12.92
CA PRO A 172 -7.76 7.01 -13.15
C PRO A 172 -8.17 7.73 -11.86
N VAL A 173 -7.81 7.19 -10.70
CA VAL A 173 -8.10 7.74 -9.36
C VAL A 173 -6.82 8.23 -8.68
N PRO A 174 -6.91 9.12 -7.67
CA PRO A 174 -5.75 9.55 -6.89
C PRO A 174 -4.98 8.37 -6.31
N THR A 175 -3.63 8.44 -6.37
CA THR A 175 -2.78 7.33 -5.95
C THR A 175 -1.58 7.81 -5.16
N THR A 176 -1.35 7.22 -4.00
CA THR A 176 -0.14 7.40 -3.19
C THR A 176 0.58 6.08 -3.04
N SER A 177 1.85 6.01 -3.44
CA SER A 177 2.72 4.89 -3.15
C SER A 177 3.60 5.20 -1.93
N ILE A 178 3.41 4.47 -0.84
CA ILE A 178 4.26 4.53 0.35
C ILE A 178 5.30 3.42 0.24
N LEU A 179 6.56 3.79 0.31
CA LEU A 179 7.68 2.87 0.10
C LEU A 179 8.80 3.13 1.11
N SER A 180 9.69 2.16 1.28
CA SER A 180 10.87 2.28 2.15
C SER A 180 12.12 1.85 1.40
N ARG A 181 13.19 2.66 1.50
CA ARG A 181 14.50 2.30 0.95
C ARG A 181 15.19 1.19 1.74
N SER A 182 14.76 0.96 2.97
CA SER A 182 15.24 -0.09 3.86
C SER A 182 14.34 -1.33 3.89
N ASP A 183 13.39 -1.45 2.95
CA ASP A 183 12.59 -2.66 2.72
C ASP A 183 13.50 -3.83 2.32
N GLY A 184 13.43 -4.94 3.06
CA GLY A 184 14.26 -6.13 2.84
C GLY A 184 13.59 -7.20 1.96
N ILE A 185 12.32 -7.03 1.60
CA ILE A 185 11.56 -8.01 0.81
C ILE A 185 11.37 -7.55 -0.64
N VAL A 186 11.01 -6.29 -0.83
CA VAL A 186 10.66 -5.73 -2.13
C VAL A 186 11.60 -4.57 -2.48
N SER A 187 12.11 -4.56 -3.71
CA SER A 187 12.86 -3.40 -4.20
C SER A 187 11.98 -2.15 -4.19
N TRP A 188 12.38 -1.11 -3.44
CA TRP A 188 11.63 0.14 -3.37
C TRP A 188 11.41 0.79 -4.75
N ARG A 189 12.34 0.59 -5.69
CA ARG A 189 12.22 1.08 -7.07
C ARG A 189 11.07 0.42 -7.81
N SER A 190 10.71 -0.82 -7.45
CA SER A 190 9.55 -1.50 -8.02
C SER A 190 8.21 -0.99 -7.51
N CYS A 191 8.23 -0.17 -6.43
CA CYS A 191 7.05 0.45 -5.83
C CYS A 191 6.79 1.89 -6.31
N LEU A 192 7.66 2.44 -7.17
CA LEU A 192 7.55 3.83 -7.60
C LEU A 192 6.35 4.04 -8.53
N GLU A 193 5.47 4.95 -8.16
CA GLU A 193 4.43 5.48 -9.04
C GLU A 193 5.03 6.50 -10.02
N GLU A 194 4.47 6.59 -11.20
CA GLU A 194 4.76 7.68 -12.11
C GLU A 194 4.12 8.95 -11.58
N GLU A 195 4.91 10.01 -11.38
CA GLU A 195 4.39 11.26 -10.84
C GLU A 195 3.35 11.91 -11.76
N GLY A 196 2.41 12.59 -11.15
CA GLY A 196 1.37 13.30 -11.87
C GLY A 196 0.51 14.16 -10.95
N PRO A 197 -0.46 14.87 -11.48
CA PRO A 197 -1.27 15.81 -10.70
C PRO A 197 -1.99 15.17 -9.48
N ARG A 198 -2.29 13.87 -9.57
CA ARG A 198 -2.97 13.10 -8.51
C ARG A 198 -2.23 11.82 -8.16
N ARG A 199 -0.90 11.81 -8.35
CA ARG A 199 -0.04 10.64 -8.10
C ARG A 199 1.24 11.07 -7.43
N GLU A 200 1.67 10.31 -6.44
CA GLU A 200 2.88 10.63 -5.69
C GLU A 200 3.54 9.41 -5.06
N ASN A 201 4.78 9.60 -4.68
CA ASN A 201 5.57 8.65 -3.91
C ASN A 201 5.92 9.27 -2.56
N VAL A 202 5.75 8.51 -1.48
CA VAL A 202 6.13 8.93 -0.12
C VAL A 202 7.09 7.90 0.46
N VAL A 203 8.23 8.37 0.94
CA VAL A 203 9.26 7.53 1.57
C VAL A 203 9.07 7.55 3.08
N VAL A 204 9.14 6.38 3.69
CA VAL A 204 9.23 6.18 5.13
C VAL A 204 10.38 5.24 5.45
N GLU A 205 10.92 5.27 6.67
CA GLU A 205 11.98 4.38 7.10
C GLU A 205 11.39 3.19 7.88
N SER A 206 10.92 2.16 7.16
CA SER A 206 10.27 0.99 7.74
C SER A 206 10.80 -0.31 7.13
N SER A 207 10.68 -1.42 7.85
CA SER A 207 10.75 -2.74 7.25
C SER A 207 9.53 -3.00 6.37
N HIS A 208 9.60 -3.97 5.46
CA HIS A 208 8.45 -4.43 4.68
C HIS A 208 7.33 -4.94 5.59
N CYS A 209 7.70 -5.82 6.53
CA CYS A 209 6.77 -6.43 7.46
C CYS A 209 6.21 -5.45 8.50
N GLY A 210 6.88 -4.33 8.74
CA GLY A 210 6.46 -3.28 9.65
C GLY A 210 5.56 -2.21 9.04
N MET A 211 5.54 -2.07 7.72
CA MET A 211 4.89 -0.98 7.00
C MET A 211 3.43 -0.73 7.43
N GLY A 212 2.68 -1.79 7.73
CA GLY A 212 1.26 -1.69 8.12
C GLY A 212 1.02 -1.21 9.57
N HIS A 213 2.07 -1.01 10.38
CA HIS A 213 1.98 -0.51 11.75
C HIS A 213 3.06 0.54 12.08
N HIS A 214 3.88 0.91 11.11
CA HIS A 214 4.88 1.96 11.28
C HIS A 214 4.20 3.35 11.38
N ALA A 215 4.54 4.12 12.42
CA ALA A 215 3.87 5.38 12.73
C ALA A 215 3.87 6.38 11.57
N ALA A 216 5.00 6.55 10.86
CA ALA A 216 5.07 7.45 9.72
C ALA A 216 4.15 7.00 8.57
N ALA A 217 4.10 5.69 8.28
CA ALA A 217 3.19 5.16 7.26
C ALA A 217 1.72 5.40 7.64
N LEU A 218 1.36 5.16 8.91
CA LEU A 218 0.00 5.42 9.42
C LEU A 218 -0.37 6.90 9.31
N ALA A 219 0.55 7.81 9.62
CA ALA A 219 0.33 9.25 9.51
C ALA A 219 0.11 9.69 8.05
N VAL A 220 0.91 9.18 7.11
CA VAL A 220 0.71 9.42 5.67
C VAL A 220 -0.66 8.92 5.23
N ILE A 221 -1.04 7.70 5.62
CA ILE A 221 -2.35 7.14 5.27
C ILE A 221 -3.47 8.05 5.80
N ALA A 222 -3.40 8.50 7.06
CA ALA A 222 -4.41 9.39 7.64
C ALA A 222 -4.50 10.72 6.88
N ASP A 223 -3.36 11.32 6.54
CA ASP A 223 -3.30 12.58 5.78
C ASP A 223 -3.93 12.42 4.38
N ARG A 224 -3.56 11.35 3.66
CA ARG A 224 -4.11 11.10 2.31
C ARG A 224 -5.60 10.82 2.34
N LEU A 225 -6.07 10.01 3.28
CA LEU A 225 -7.47 9.68 3.42
C LEU A 225 -8.33 10.89 3.84
N ALA A 226 -7.78 11.84 4.58
CA ALA A 226 -8.50 13.01 5.07
C ALA A 226 -8.80 14.06 3.98
N GLN A 227 -8.20 13.95 2.81
CA GLN A 227 -8.48 14.89 1.72
C GLN A 227 -9.94 14.75 1.25
N PRO A 228 -10.67 15.87 1.09
CA PRO A 228 -12.02 15.82 0.53
C PRO A 228 -12.00 15.19 -0.87
N GLU A 229 -13.03 14.43 -1.20
CA GLU A 229 -13.16 13.83 -2.52
C GLU A 229 -13.22 14.93 -3.61
N GLY A 230 -12.47 14.73 -4.67
CA GLY A 230 -12.34 15.71 -5.76
C GLY A 230 -11.26 16.78 -5.54
N THR A 231 -10.72 16.90 -4.32
CA THR A 231 -9.58 17.80 -4.04
C THR A 231 -8.33 16.99 -3.77
N TRP A 232 -7.28 17.22 -4.53
CA TRP A 232 -6.02 16.54 -4.34
C TRP A 232 -4.87 17.54 -4.15
N ARG A 233 -4.10 17.34 -3.09
CA ARG A 233 -2.83 18.05 -2.87
C ARG A 233 -1.77 17.04 -2.53
N HIS A 234 -0.58 17.23 -3.06
CA HIS A 234 0.55 16.34 -2.74
C HIS A 234 0.87 16.39 -1.24
N PHE A 235 1.36 15.25 -0.74
CA PHE A 235 1.94 15.16 0.59
C PHE A 235 3.19 16.03 0.68
N THR A 236 3.44 16.65 1.80
CA THR A 236 4.68 17.41 2.03
C THR A 236 5.68 16.62 2.87
N SER A 237 5.46 16.59 4.16
CA SER A 237 6.27 15.83 5.11
C SER A 237 5.52 15.63 6.42
N TRP A 238 5.95 14.66 7.23
CA TRP A 238 5.45 14.43 8.58
C TRP A 238 6.53 13.83 9.47
N GLY A 239 6.52 14.17 10.76
CA GLY A 239 7.34 13.57 11.79
C GLY A 239 8.81 13.99 11.76
N ILE A 240 9.59 13.33 12.62
CA ILE A 240 11.03 13.55 12.81
C ILE A 240 11.74 12.21 13.04
N GLY A 241 13.05 12.17 12.76
CA GLY A 241 13.88 11.00 13.02
C GLY A 241 13.33 9.74 12.33
N PRO A 242 13.25 8.61 13.05
CA PRO A 242 12.78 7.34 12.47
C PRO A 242 11.30 7.34 12.09
N TRP A 243 10.53 8.32 12.55
CA TRP A 243 9.12 8.49 12.19
C TRP A 243 8.89 9.55 11.11
N ARG A 244 9.92 9.85 10.33
CA ARG A 244 9.81 10.81 9.22
C ARG A 244 9.17 10.18 8.00
N ALA A 245 8.30 10.96 7.36
CA ALA A 245 7.77 10.67 6.04
C ALA A 245 7.99 11.87 5.13
N GLU A 246 8.40 11.63 3.90
CA GLU A 246 8.68 12.68 2.92
C GLU A 246 8.15 12.28 1.54
N ARG A 247 7.63 13.26 0.81
CA ARG A 247 7.37 13.08 -0.60
C ARG A 247 8.68 12.92 -1.35
N LEU A 248 8.77 11.88 -2.16
CA LEU A 248 9.88 11.66 -3.08
C LEU A 248 9.53 12.35 -4.41
N ALA A 249 10.20 13.46 -4.73
CA ALA A 249 10.13 14.03 -6.05
C ALA A 249 11.02 13.20 -7.00
N THR A 250 10.41 12.54 -7.98
CA THR A 250 11.16 11.88 -9.07
C THR A 250 11.47 12.95 -10.11
N ARG A 251 12.75 13.27 -10.26
CA ARG A 251 13.25 14.14 -11.33
C ARG A 251 13.22 13.46 -12.69
#